data_1226435e8ef8190cd4e4a4ab345ab440
#
_entry.id   1226435e8ef8190cd4e4a4ab345ab440
#
_cell.length_a   1.000
_cell.length_b   1.000
_cell.length_c   1.000
_cell.angle_alpha   90.00
_cell.angle_beta   90.00
_cell.angle_gamma   90.00
#
_symmetry.space_group_name_H-M   'P 1'
#
loop_
_entity.id
_entity.type
_entity.pdbx_description
1 polymer ?
#
loop_
_entity_poly.entity_id
_entity_poly.type
_entity_poly.pdbx_seq_one_letter_code
_entity_poly.pdbx_strand_id
1 'polypeptide(L)'
;TQDRSSAASDVYKRQQLQNTLSGKKEFFKPVNPDHVRIYACGPTVYNFAHIGNARMAVVNDLLVRVLKTQYKKVTYVSNITDIDDKIIDASKETGEDISVITSKYTEIYNNDMSALGVNLPDIQPRATDHIKEMIGLIKKLIEEEKAYEKEGHVLFHVPAFENYGILSKRNRDEQIAGSR
;
A
#
# COMPACT_ATOMS: atom_id res chain seq x y z
N THR A 1 -24.93 -24.50 28.39
CA THR A 1 -24.53 -24.65 26.95
C THR A 1 -24.15 -23.35 26.25
N GLN A 2 -24.25 -22.19 26.92
CA GLN A 2 -23.93 -20.85 26.36
C GLN A 2 -22.43 -20.46 26.49
N ASP A 3 -21.68 -21.08 27.37
CA ASP A 3 -20.32 -20.64 27.73
C ASP A 3 -19.21 -21.18 26.79
N ARG A 4 -19.48 -22.25 26.04
CA ARG A 4 -18.50 -22.82 25.09
C ARG A 4 -18.41 -22.04 23.78
N SER A 5 -19.43 -21.30 23.38
CA SER A 5 -19.47 -20.49 22.15
C SER A 5 -18.65 -19.19 22.29
N SER A 6 -18.65 -18.58 23.49
CA SER A 6 -17.91 -17.34 23.73
C SER A 6 -16.38 -17.58 23.86
N ALA A 7 -15.97 -18.66 24.53
CA ALA A 7 -14.57 -19.02 24.69
C ALA A 7 -13.89 -19.42 23.35
N ALA A 8 -14.61 -20.17 22.50
CA ALA A 8 -14.12 -20.51 21.17
C ALA A 8 -13.97 -19.25 20.29
N SER A 9 -14.93 -18.32 20.34
CA SER A 9 -14.87 -17.05 19.58
C SER A 9 -13.71 -16.15 20.07
N ASP A 10 -13.32 -16.24 21.34
CA ASP A 10 -12.22 -15.46 21.90
C ASP A 10 -10.83 -16.03 21.52
N VAL A 11 -10.70 -17.32 21.36
CA VAL A 11 -9.43 -17.93 20.90
C VAL A 11 -9.11 -17.55 19.47
N TYR A 12 -10.12 -17.47 18.59
CA TYR A 12 -9.94 -17.08 17.19
C TYR A 12 -9.69 -15.57 16.98
N LYS A 13 -10.05 -14.71 17.94
CA LYS A 13 -9.81 -13.26 17.89
C LYS A 13 -8.39 -12.87 18.31
N ARG A 14 -7.50 -13.82 18.56
CA ARG A 14 -6.12 -13.57 19.04
C ARG A 14 -5.07 -13.66 17.93
N GLN A 15 -5.36 -13.14 16.75
CA GLN A 15 -4.33 -13.06 15.70
C GLN A 15 -3.22 -12.10 16.13
N GLN A 16 -1.98 -12.57 16.03
CA GLN A 16 -0.80 -11.76 16.24
C GLN A 16 -0.19 -11.39 14.90
N LEU A 17 0.05 -10.10 14.70
CA LEU A 17 0.72 -9.56 13.53
C LEU A 17 2.01 -8.90 13.95
N GLN A 18 3.01 -8.95 13.07
CA GLN A 18 4.23 -8.18 13.24
C GLN A 18 3.91 -6.70 13.05
N ASN A 19 4.11 -5.88 14.09
CA ASN A 19 3.97 -4.43 13.99
C ASN A 19 5.36 -3.83 13.74
N THR A 20 5.53 -3.21 12.57
CA THR A 20 6.82 -2.60 12.19
C THR A 20 7.20 -1.44 13.13
N LEU A 21 6.21 -0.66 13.59
CA LEU A 21 6.45 0.48 14.48
C LEU A 21 7.06 0.03 15.82
N SER A 22 6.44 -0.93 16.50
CA SER A 22 6.95 -1.48 17.75
C SER A 22 8.08 -2.48 17.56
N GLY A 23 8.14 -3.13 16.39
CA GLY A 23 9.08 -4.21 16.07
C GLY A 23 8.75 -5.54 16.75
N LYS A 24 7.53 -5.71 17.25
CA LYS A 24 7.08 -6.88 17.99
C LYS A 24 5.86 -7.52 17.33
N LYS A 25 5.64 -8.81 17.61
CA LYS A 25 4.35 -9.44 17.35
C LYS A 25 3.36 -8.98 18.42
N GLU A 26 2.23 -8.45 17.97
CA GLU A 26 1.19 -7.91 18.83
C GLU A 26 -0.17 -8.49 18.43
N PHE A 27 -1.08 -8.58 19.39
CA PHE A 27 -2.45 -8.91 19.09
C PHE A 27 -3.07 -7.83 18.19
N PHE A 28 -3.65 -8.28 17.10
CA PHE A 28 -4.33 -7.35 16.18
C PHE A 28 -5.54 -6.71 16.87
N LYS A 29 -5.54 -5.39 16.92
CA LYS A 29 -6.64 -4.57 17.41
C LYS A 29 -7.03 -3.57 16.32
N PRO A 30 -8.16 -3.80 15.62
CA PRO A 30 -8.60 -2.86 14.58
C PRO A 30 -9.03 -1.53 15.21
N VAL A 31 -8.81 -0.44 14.50
CA VAL A 31 -9.30 0.90 14.88
C VAL A 31 -10.82 0.92 15.02
N ASN A 32 -11.51 0.20 14.15
CA ASN A 32 -12.95 0.00 14.21
C ASN A 32 -13.24 -1.52 14.10
N PRO A 33 -13.73 -2.18 15.17
CA PRO A 33 -14.03 -3.60 15.16
C PRO A 33 -15.22 -3.98 14.27
N ASP A 34 -16.13 -3.05 13.96
CA ASP A 34 -17.26 -3.28 13.10
C ASP A 34 -16.89 -3.21 11.60
N HIS A 35 -15.79 -2.54 11.28
CA HIS A 35 -15.31 -2.41 9.92
C HIS A 35 -13.78 -2.35 9.87
N VAL A 36 -13.14 -3.47 9.65
CA VAL A 36 -11.69 -3.56 9.42
C VAL A 36 -11.37 -3.05 8.01
N ARG A 37 -10.41 -2.15 7.92
CA ARG A 37 -9.92 -1.59 6.65
C ARG A 37 -8.43 -1.85 6.51
N ILE A 38 -8.04 -2.35 5.36
CA ILE A 38 -6.66 -2.70 5.02
C ILE A 38 -6.27 -1.93 3.77
N TYR A 39 -5.12 -1.29 3.80
CA TYR A 39 -4.51 -0.70 2.63
C TYR A 39 -3.12 -1.32 2.42
N ALA A 40 -2.87 -1.81 1.21
CA ALA A 40 -1.54 -2.26 0.80
C ALA A 40 -1.13 -1.57 -0.50
N CYS A 41 0.15 -1.22 -0.62
CA CYS A 41 0.69 -0.75 -1.89
C CYS A 41 0.48 -1.80 -2.97
N GLY A 42 -0.01 -1.34 -4.13
CA GLY A 42 -0.16 -2.17 -5.31
C GLY A 42 1.03 -2.09 -6.26
N PRO A 43 0.94 -2.70 -7.44
CA PRO A 43 2.00 -2.72 -8.43
C PRO A 43 2.16 -1.38 -9.15
N THR A 44 3.38 -1.12 -9.65
CA THR A 44 3.62 -0.16 -10.74
C THR A 44 3.50 -0.92 -12.05
N VAL A 45 2.55 -0.52 -12.89
CA VAL A 45 2.09 -1.30 -14.03
C VAL A 45 2.77 -0.87 -15.35
N TYR A 46 4.07 -1.14 -15.46
CA TYR A 46 4.87 -0.86 -16.66
C TYR A 46 5.41 -2.14 -17.33
N ASN A 47 5.34 -3.29 -16.66
CA ASN A 47 5.86 -4.56 -17.12
C ASN A 47 5.17 -5.72 -16.40
N PHE A 48 5.48 -6.97 -16.79
CA PHE A 48 4.98 -8.18 -16.16
C PHE A 48 5.31 -8.24 -14.65
N ALA A 49 4.42 -8.87 -13.88
CA ALA A 49 4.67 -9.14 -12.48
C ALA A 49 5.81 -10.16 -12.30
N HIS A 50 6.57 -10.00 -11.24
CA HIS A 50 7.55 -10.98 -10.81
C HIS A 50 7.12 -11.65 -9.49
N ILE A 51 7.85 -12.68 -9.08
CA ILE A 51 7.52 -13.46 -7.87
C ILE A 51 7.39 -12.60 -6.60
N GLY A 52 8.10 -11.47 -6.51
CA GLY A 52 7.98 -10.54 -5.38
C GLY A 52 6.60 -9.88 -5.31
N ASN A 53 6.02 -9.51 -6.46
CA ASN A 53 4.67 -8.97 -6.53
C ASN A 53 3.64 -10.04 -6.14
N ALA A 54 3.80 -11.26 -6.67
CA ALA A 54 2.94 -12.39 -6.34
C ALA A 54 2.97 -12.72 -4.84
N ARG A 55 4.16 -12.76 -4.23
CA ARG A 55 4.30 -12.97 -2.78
C ARG A 55 3.53 -11.95 -1.97
N MET A 56 3.64 -10.67 -2.32
CA MET A 56 2.91 -9.60 -1.62
C MET A 56 1.39 -9.79 -1.76
N ALA A 57 0.91 -10.05 -2.97
CA ALA A 57 -0.52 -10.25 -3.23
C ALA A 57 -1.08 -11.44 -2.46
N VAL A 58 -0.39 -12.60 -2.49
CA VAL A 58 -0.80 -13.82 -1.77
C VAL A 58 -0.83 -13.61 -0.26
N VAL A 59 0.18 -12.95 0.32
CA VAL A 59 0.24 -12.70 1.78
C VAL A 59 -0.89 -11.75 2.21
N ASN A 60 -1.17 -10.71 1.44
CA ASN A 60 -2.25 -9.79 1.74
C ASN A 60 -3.63 -10.45 1.60
N ASP A 61 -3.86 -11.24 0.55
CA ASP A 61 -5.10 -11.98 0.38
C ASP A 61 -5.32 -13.00 1.53
N LEU A 62 -4.28 -13.71 1.94
CA LEU A 62 -4.35 -14.60 3.10
C LEU A 62 -4.77 -13.85 4.37
N LEU A 63 -4.15 -12.70 4.63
CA LEU A 63 -4.52 -11.85 5.78
C LEU A 63 -5.99 -11.43 5.69
N VAL A 64 -6.44 -10.96 4.53
CA VAL A 64 -7.83 -10.55 4.29
C VAL A 64 -8.80 -11.71 4.55
N ARG A 65 -8.50 -12.90 4.02
CA ARG A 65 -9.33 -14.11 4.24
C ARG A 65 -9.43 -14.45 5.72
N VAL A 66 -8.30 -14.44 6.45
CA VAL A 66 -8.29 -14.68 7.89
C VAL A 66 -9.13 -13.64 8.64
N LEU A 67 -8.98 -12.36 8.32
CA LEU A 67 -9.77 -11.32 8.99
C LEU A 67 -11.27 -11.40 8.65
N LYS A 68 -11.63 -11.79 7.43
CA LYS A 68 -13.04 -12.04 7.03
C LYS A 68 -13.70 -13.19 7.82
N THR A 69 -12.93 -14.10 8.40
CA THR A 69 -13.48 -15.14 9.31
C THR A 69 -13.81 -14.62 10.71
N GLN A 70 -13.26 -13.47 11.09
CA GLN A 70 -13.33 -12.94 12.46
C GLN A 70 -14.16 -11.64 12.57
N TYR A 71 -14.23 -10.88 11.49
CA TYR A 71 -14.88 -9.58 11.45
C TYR A 71 -15.99 -9.55 10.42
N LYS A 72 -17.11 -8.93 10.78
CA LYS A 72 -18.33 -8.85 9.92
C LYS A 72 -18.07 -8.12 8.60
N LYS A 73 -17.22 -7.09 8.64
CA LYS A 73 -16.89 -6.29 7.47
C LYS A 73 -15.39 -6.06 7.40
N VAL A 74 -14.80 -6.46 6.28
CA VAL A 74 -13.39 -6.20 5.96
C VAL A 74 -13.35 -5.61 4.56
N THR A 75 -12.74 -4.44 4.41
CA THR A 75 -12.48 -3.82 3.11
C THR A 75 -10.99 -3.79 2.85
N TYR A 76 -10.60 -4.36 1.73
CA TYR A 76 -9.22 -4.40 1.26
C TYR A 76 -9.03 -3.46 0.07
N VAL A 77 -8.07 -2.56 0.19
CA VAL A 77 -7.69 -1.59 -0.84
C VAL A 77 -6.25 -1.84 -1.25
N SER A 78 -6.01 -1.92 -2.55
CA SER A 78 -4.66 -1.94 -3.12
C SER A 78 -4.65 -1.09 -4.38
N ASN A 79 -3.79 -0.08 -4.43
CA ASN A 79 -3.76 0.85 -5.55
C ASN A 79 -3.09 0.25 -6.79
N ILE A 80 -3.32 0.90 -7.92
CA ILE A 80 -2.52 0.76 -9.15
C ILE A 80 -1.69 2.03 -9.29
N THR A 81 -0.36 1.89 -9.34
CA THR A 81 0.55 2.99 -9.67
C THR A 81 0.69 3.05 -11.18
N ASP A 82 -0.10 3.88 -11.81
CA ASP A 82 -0.20 4.06 -13.25
C ASP A 82 0.45 5.37 -13.73
N ILE A 83 1.25 6.01 -12.88
CA ILE A 83 2.15 7.11 -13.19
C ILE A 83 3.44 6.94 -12.40
N ASP A 84 4.58 6.85 -13.09
CA ASP A 84 5.91 6.64 -12.52
C ASP A 84 6.95 6.89 -13.62
N ASP A 85 8.20 7.22 -13.26
CA ASP A 85 9.27 7.41 -14.24
C ASP A 85 9.48 6.19 -15.15
N LYS A 86 9.36 4.98 -14.61
CA LYS A 86 9.47 3.74 -15.39
C LYS A 86 8.38 3.59 -16.44
N ILE A 87 7.17 4.09 -16.17
CA ILE A 87 6.07 4.08 -17.14
C ILE A 87 6.35 5.09 -18.24
N ILE A 88 6.83 6.29 -17.86
CA ILE A 88 7.20 7.35 -18.80
C ILE A 88 8.33 6.86 -19.72
N ASP A 89 9.33 6.19 -19.17
CA ASP A 89 10.45 5.65 -19.96
C ASP A 89 10.00 4.52 -20.87
N ALA A 90 9.17 3.60 -20.40
CA ALA A 90 8.56 2.57 -21.24
C ALA A 90 7.73 3.15 -22.40
N SER A 91 6.98 4.22 -22.14
CA SER A 91 6.23 4.94 -23.19
C SER A 91 7.16 5.55 -24.26
N LYS A 92 8.28 6.16 -23.83
CA LYS A 92 9.28 6.71 -24.76
C LYS A 92 9.95 5.65 -25.60
N GLU A 93 10.28 4.49 -25.00
CA GLU A 93 10.94 3.38 -25.67
C GLU A 93 10.03 2.67 -26.69
N THR A 94 8.77 2.46 -26.33
CA THR A 94 7.81 1.74 -27.18
C THR A 94 7.06 2.63 -28.17
N GLY A 95 6.95 3.93 -27.86
CA GLY A 95 6.08 4.86 -28.59
C GLY A 95 4.59 4.70 -28.28
N GLU A 96 4.24 3.83 -27.32
CA GLU A 96 2.85 3.63 -26.88
C GLU A 96 2.44 4.69 -25.85
N ASP A 97 1.17 5.07 -25.86
CA ASP A 97 0.61 5.95 -24.82
C ASP A 97 0.65 5.30 -23.43
N ILE A 98 0.93 6.13 -22.40
CA ILE A 98 0.98 5.67 -21.00
C ILE A 98 -0.28 4.92 -20.61
N SER A 99 -1.45 5.40 -21.02
CA SER A 99 -2.74 4.77 -20.69
C SER A 99 -2.89 3.39 -21.30
N VAL A 100 -2.33 3.15 -22.49
CA VAL A 100 -2.32 1.84 -23.18
C VAL A 100 -1.43 0.87 -22.41
N ILE A 101 -0.20 1.28 -22.09
CA ILE A 101 0.76 0.47 -21.32
C ILE A 101 0.17 0.09 -19.97
N THR A 102 -0.31 1.08 -19.21
CA THR A 102 -0.80 0.84 -17.85
C THR A 102 -2.08 0.02 -17.81
N SER A 103 -2.98 0.18 -18.76
CA SER A 103 -4.18 -0.64 -18.87
C SER A 103 -3.83 -2.09 -19.17
N LYS A 104 -2.96 -2.34 -20.15
CA LYS A 104 -2.45 -3.66 -20.54
C LYS A 104 -1.83 -4.40 -19.35
N TYR A 105 -0.86 -3.78 -18.67
CA TYR A 105 -0.17 -4.44 -17.56
C TYR A 105 -1.01 -4.54 -16.28
N THR A 106 -2.01 -3.68 -16.08
CA THR A 106 -3.00 -3.85 -15.01
C THR A 106 -3.84 -5.10 -15.24
N GLU A 107 -4.31 -5.32 -16.46
CA GLU A 107 -5.09 -6.51 -16.82
C GLU A 107 -4.27 -7.79 -16.66
N ILE A 108 -3.05 -7.80 -17.19
CA ILE A 108 -2.11 -8.94 -17.05
C ILE A 108 -1.86 -9.24 -15.57
N TYR A 109 -1.54 -8.22 -14.76
CA TYR A 109 -1.31 -8.39 -13.32
C TYR A 109 -2.52 -9.00 -12.61
N ASN A 110 -3.71 -8.50 -12.87
CA ASN A 110 -4.93 -9.00 -12.24
C ASN A 110 -5.22 -10.45 -12.66
N ASN A 111 -4.99 -10.81 -13.93
CA ASN A 111 -5.14 -12.16 -14.43
C ASN A 111 -4.11 -13.13 -13.81
N ASP A 112 -2.84 -12.73 -13.72
CA ASP A 112 -1.78 -13.52 -13.09
C ASP A 112 -2.07 -13.76 -11.61
N MET A 113 -2.50 -12.73 -10.85
CA MET A 113 -2.86 -12.88 -9.44
C MET A 113 -4.09 -13.77 -9.26
N SER A 114 -5.09 -13.65 -10.13
CA SER A 114 -6.27 -14.51 -10.11
C SER A 114 -5.92 -15.95 -10.43
N ALA A 115 -5.00 -16.22 -11.35
CA ALA A 115 -4.49 -17.57 -11.66
C ALA A 115 -3.78 -18.20 -10.46
N LEU A 116 -3.18 -17.41 -9.59
CA LEU A 116 -2.61 -17.88 -8.30
C LEU A 116 -3.68 -18.08 -7.20
N GLY A 117 -4.96 -17.86 -7.49
CA GLY A 117 -6.06 -17.96 -6.54
C GLY A 117 -6.17 -16.78 -5.58
N VAL A 118 -5.51 -15.67 -5.86
CA VAL A 118 -5.62 -14.42 -5.12
C VAL A 118 -6.93 -13.71 -5.48
N ASN A 119 -7.70 -13.28 -4.49
CA ASN A 119 -8.86 -12.43 -4.72
C ASN A 119 -8.40 -11.01 -5.02
N LEU A 120 -9.03 -10.39 -6.00
CA LEU A 120 -8.79 -8.98 -6.26
C LEU A 120 -9.19 -8.10 -5.05
N PRO A 121 -8.54 -6.94 -4.87
CA PRO A 121 -8.95 -5.97 -3.84
C PRO A 121 -10.41 -5.54 -4.02
N ASP A 122 -11.09 -5.20 -2.90
CA ASP A 122 -12.45 -4.65 -2.96
C ASP A 122 -12.45 -3.27 -3.65
N ILE A 123 -11.34 -2.51 -3.54
CA ILE A 123 -11.15 -1.22 -4.20
C ILE A 123 -9.71 -1.16 -4.73
N GLN A 124 -9.57 -0.78 -5.99
CA GLN A 124 -8.29 -0.68 -6.67
C GLN A 124 -8.13 0.73 -7.32
N PRO A 125 -7.82 1.77 -6.50
CA PRO A 125 -7.71 3.14 -7.00
C PRO A 125 -6.47 3.30 -7.89
N ARG A 126 -6.59 4.11 -8.94
CA ARG A 126 -5.48 4.50 -9.80
C ARG A 126 -4.86 5.80 -9.31
N ALA A 127 -3.54 5.92 -9.36
CA ALA A 127 -2.85 7.15 -8.95
C ALA A 127 -3.26 8.34 -9.81
N THR A 128 -3.46 8.13 -11.11
CA THR A 128 -3.89 9.20 -12.05
C THR A 128 -5.27 9.76 -11.74
N ASP A 129 -6.17 9.00 -11.13
CA ASP A 129 -7.50 9.45 -10.74
C ASP A 129 -7.47 10.42 -9.54
N HIS A 130 -6.33 10.52 -8.83
CA HIS A 130 -6.19 11.27 -7.59
C HIS A 130 -5.17 12.42 -7.64
N ILE A 131 -4.79 12.86 -8.84
CA ILE A 131 -3.81 13.96 -9.01
C ILE A 131 -4.26 15.25 -8.33
N LYS A 132 -5.55 15.57 -8.36
CA LYS A 132 -6.08 16.78 -7.72
C LYS A 132 -5.91 16.75 -6.21
N GLU A 133 -6.19 15.61 -5.59
CA GLU A 133 -6.03 15.38 -4.15
C GLU A 133 -4.56 15.41 -3.76
N MET A 134 -3.66 14.83 -4.58
CA MET A 134 -2.22 14.91 -4.39
C MET A 134 -1.71 16.35 -4.42
N ILE A 135 -2.14 17.14 -5.41
CA ILE A 135 -1.79 18.57 -5.51
C ILE A 135 -2.31 19.32 -4.29
N GLY A 136 -3.54 19.04 -3.84
CA GLY A 136 -4.12 19.66 -2.65
C GLY A 136 -3.29 19.36 -1.40
N LEU A 137 -2.86 18.12 -1.21
CA LEU A 137 -1.99 17.72 -0.10
C LEU A 137 -0.62 18.41 -0.18
N ILE A 138 0.00 18.45 -1.37
CA ILE A 138 1.29 19.11 -1.60
C ILE A 138 1.23 20.59 -1.23
N LYS A 139 0.18 21.32 -1.70
CA LYS A 139 -0.02 22.72 -1.35
C LYS A 139 -0.09 22.94 0.16
N LYS A 140 -0.87 22.11 0.86
CA LYS A 140 -0.97 22.14 2.32
C LYS A 140 0.39 21.89 3.00
N LEU A 141 1.18 20.95 2.51
CA LEU A 141 2.52 20.69 3.05
C LEU A 141 3.47 21.88 2.83
N ILE A 142 3.35 22.60 1.72
CA ILE A 142 4.13 23.82 1.47
C ILE A 142 3.67 24.94 2.43
N GLU A 143 2.36 25.14 2.60
CA GLU A 143 1.79 26.11 3.54
C GLU A 143 2.22 25.85 5.00
N GLU A 144 2.38 24.59 5.37
CA GLU A 144 2.85 24.16 6.70
C GLU A 144 4.39 24.09 6.81
N GLU A 145 5.14 24.57 5.82
CA GLU A 145 6.61 24.54 5.76
C GLU A 145 7.20 23.10 5.85
N LYS A 146 6.40 22.09 5.51
CA LYS A 146 6.81 20.68 5.45
C LYS A 146 7.30 20.27 4.07
N ALA A 147 7.07 21.09 3.05
CA ALA A 147 7.60 20.92 1.71
C ALA A 147 8.02 22.28 1.15
N TYR A 148 8.86 22.27 0.13
CA TYR A 148 9.34 23.48 -0.56
C TYR A 148 9.56 23.22 -2.04
N GLU A 149 9.43 24.26 -2.83
CA GLU A 149 9.72 24.23 -4.27
C GLU A 149 11.17 24.66 -4.52
N LYS A 150 11.88 23.89 -5.34
CA LYS A 150 13.22 24.21 -5.80
C LYS A 150 13.45 23.65 -7.21
N GLU A 151 13.87 24.50 -8.13
CA GLU A 151 14.23 24.14 -9.51
C GLU A 151 13.13 23.36 -10.26
N GLY A 152 11.87 23.73 -10.04
CA GLY A 152 10.70 23.08 -10.65
C GLY A 152 10.29 21.74 -10.00
N HIS A 153 10.89 21.38 -8.87
CA HIS A 153 10.53 20.22 -8.08
C HIS A 153 9.95 20.63 -6.73
N VAL A 154 9.00 19.85 -6.23
CA VAL A 154 8.52 19.98 -4.84
C VAL A 154 9.18 18.90 -4.00
N LEU A 155 9.88 19.32 -2.96
CA LEU A 155 10.64 18.45 -2.08
C LEU A 155 10.05 18.48 -0.66
N PHE A 156 9.95 17.31 -0.03
CA PHE A 156 9.55 17.22 1.37
C PHE A 156 10.70 17.64 2.28
N HIS A 157 10.43 18.56 3.20
CA HIS A 157 11.41 19.06 4.16
C HIS A 157 11.56 18.11 5.34
N VAL A 158 12.31 17.04 5.15
CA VAL A 158 12.54 15.99 6.16
C VAL A 158 12.90 16.53 7.55
N PRO A 159 13.81 17.56 7.70
CA PRO A 159 14.11 18.12 9.02
C PRO A 159 12.94 18.74 9.77
N ALA A 160 11.91 19.18 9.06
CA ALA A 160 10.70 19.75 9.66
C ALA A 160 9.71 18.70 10.19
N PHE A 161 10.02 17.41 10.05
CA PHE A 161 9.22 16.31 10.55
C PHE A 161 10.00 15.45 11.55
N GLU A 162 9.93 15.79 12.83
CA GLU A 162 10.71 15.18 13.91
C GLU A 162 10.60 13.65 13.97
N ASN A 163 9.43 13.11 13.60
CA ASN A 163 9.15 11.67 13.63
C ASN A 163 9.55 10.93 12.34
N TYR A 164 10.27 11.60 11.41
CA TYR A 164 10.70 10.94 10.18
C TYR A 164 11.69 9.82 10.48
N GLY A 165 11.42 8.63 9.91
CA GLY A 165 12.27 7.45 10.13
C GLY A 165 11.88 6.56 11.30
N ILE A 166 10.97 6.97 12.20
CA ILE A 166 10.53 6.16 13.36
C ILE A 166 9.99 4.81 12.90
N LEU A 167 9.13 4.76 11.88
CA LEU A 167 8.55 3.53 11.38
C LEU A 167 9.61 2.60 10.77
N SER A 168 10.53 3.13 9.97
CA SER A 168 11.60 2.37 9.32
C SER A 168 12.75 2.02 10.26
N LYS A 169 12.83 2.66 11.44
CA LYS A 169 13.91 2.57 12.42
C LYS A 169 15.29 2.93 11.85
N ARG A 170 15.29 3.77 10.82
CA ARG A 170 16.50 4.30 10.20
C ARG A 170 16.77 5.70 10.74
N ASN A 171 18.00 5.96 11.08
CA ASN A 171 18.43 7.31 11.40
C ASN A 171 18.71 8.11 10.09
N ARG A 172 18.79 9.43 10.23
CA ARG A 172 18.97 10.33 9.09
C ARG A 172 20.28 10.07 8.32
N ASP A 173 21.37 9.77 9.03
CA ASP A 173 22.69 9.56 8.44
C ASP A 173 22.70 8.28 7.59
N GLU A 174 22.06 7.22 8.05
CA GLU A 174 21.86 5.98 7.27
C GLU A 174 21.01 6.21 6.03
N GLN A 175 20.01 7.10 6.09
CA GLN A 175 19.19 7.44 4.94
C GLN A 175 19.98 8.23 3.89
N ILE A 176 20.82 9.17 4.31
CA ILE A 176 21.70 9.95 3.42
C ILE A 176 22.73 9.02 2.76
N ALA A 177 23.33 8.11 3.54
CA ALA A 177 24.30 7.15 3.04
C ALA A 177 23.71 6.13 2.06
N GLY A 178 22.42 5.81 2.19
CA GLY A 178 21.67 4.89 1.31
C GLY A 178 21.00 5.56 0.11
N SER A 179 20.99 6.88 0.02
CA SER A 179 20.46 7.61 -1.14
C SER A 179 21.45 7.49 -2.31
N ARG A 180 21.03 6.84 -3.37
CA ARG A 180 21.72 6.83 -4.66
C ARG A 180 21.08 7.82 -5.59
#